data_dc34288c003195c57f80b97bec930ef4
#
_entry.id   dc34288c003195c57f80b97bec930ef4
#
_cell.length_a   1.000
_cell.length_b   1.000
_cell.length_c   1.000
_cell.angle_alpha   90.00
_cell.angle_beta   90.00
_cell.angle_gamma   90.00
#
_symmetry.space_group_name_H-M   'P 1'
#
loop_
_entity.id
_entity.type
_entity.pdbx_description
1 polymer ?
#
loop_
_entity_poly.entity_id
_entity_poly.type
_entity_poly.pdbx_seq_one_letter_code
_entity_poly.pdbx_strand_id
1 'polypeptide(L)'
;LEITMRAIWIPKAGKPDVLSLRESPDPEPKAGEVRVRVHAAGLNFAEVMARQGLYPDAPKMPFVPGYEAAGLVDAVGEGVTSVKVGDRVAALTRFGGHADCVVVPENQIFGMPASMTFEQAAALPVNYLTAYHMLFQVARIKPGDHVLIHMAAGGVGTAVLQLCKTVENVTTYGTASAGKHDYVRSHGCDHVIDYRSSDYVEEIKKLTDGRGVNLIMDALGGRDWKKGY
;
A
#
# COMPACT_ATOMS: atom_id res chain seq x y z
N LEU A 1 -29.17 -22.97 -0.37
CA LEU A 1 -27.99 -22.74 0.49
C LEU A 1 -27.66 -21.26 0.36
N GLU A 2 -27.78 -20.54 1.46
CA GLU A 2 -27.31 -19.15 1.53
C GLU A 2 -25.79 -19.15 1.29
N ILE A 3 -25.32 -18.38 0.31
CA ILE A 3 -23.90 -18.25 0.03
C ILE A 3 -23.31 -17.35 1.12
N THR A 4 -22.34 -17.87 1.87
CA THR A 4 -21.74 -17.17 3.00
C THR A 4 -20.26 -16.89 2.72
N MET A 5 -19.82 -15.66 3.02
CA MET A 5 -18.43 -15.27 3.02
C MET A 5 -17.81 -15.47 4.41
N ARG A 6 -16.50 -15.70 4.44
CA ARG A 6 -15.67 -15.60 5.64
C ARG A 6 -14.94 -14.27 5.65
N ALA A 7 -14.78 -13.69 6.82
CA ALA A 7 -14.03 -12.45 6.98
C ALA A 7 -13.22 -12.45 8.28
N ILE A 8 -12.08 -11.78 8.27
CA ILE A 8 -11.26 -11.51 9.45
C ILE A 8 -11.83 -10.30 10.17
N TRP A 9 -12.23 -10.46 11.41
CA TRP A 9 -12.78 -9.39 12.24
C TRP A 9 -11.79 -8.89 13.28
N ILE A 10 -11.81 -7.59 13.54
CA ILE A 10 -11.19 -6.94 14.70
C ILE A 10 -12.31 -6.60 15.69
N PRO A 11 -12.60 -7.45 16.69
CA PRO A 11 -13.70 -7.22 17.64
C PRO A 11 -13.38 -6.15 18.68
N LYS A 12 -12.11 -6.01 19.04
CA LYS A 12 -11.57 -5.05 20.02
C LYS A 12 -10.11 -4.77 19.73
N ALA A 13 -9.57 -3.66 20.23
CA ALA A 13 -8.15 -3.35 20.13
C ALA A 13 -7.30 -4.40 20.87
N GLY A 14 -6.14 -4.76 20.29
CA GLY A 14 -5.23 -5.72 20.92
C GLY A 14 -4.14 -6.27 20.03
N LYS A 15 -3.51 -7.34 20.51
CA LYS A 15 -2.48 -8.11 19.81
C LYS A 15 -3.10 -8.97 18.69
N PRO A 16 -2.32 -9.68 17.86
CA PRO A 16 -2.87 -10.49 16.76
C PRO A 16 -3.90 -11.55 17.20
N ASP A 17 -3.87 -12.01 18.42
CA ASP A 17 -4.78 -12.99 19.02
C ASP A 17 -6.22 -12.51 19.15
N VAL A 18 -6.48 -11.19 19.02
CA VAL A 18 -7.87 -10.68 19.01
C VAL A 18 -8.57 -10.92 17.66
N LEU A 19 -7.82 -11.20 16.59
CA LEU A 19 -8.41 -11.45 15.28
C LEU A 19 -9.28 -12.70 15.30
N SER A 20 -10.47 -12.60 14.71
CA SER A 20 -11.41 -13.72 14.65
C SER A 20 -11.94 -13.92 13.23
N LEU A 21 -11.92 -15.16 12.75
CA LEU A 21 -12.60 -15.54 11.53
C LEU A 21 -14.09 -15.71 11.82
N ARG A 22 -14.95 -15.06 11.04
CA ARG A 22 -16.41 -15.17 11.16
C ARG A 22 -17.03 -15.34 9.78
N GLU A 23 -18.18 -16.00 9.77
CA GLU A 23 -19.03 -16.14 8.60
C GLU A 23 -20.19 -15.16 8.65
N SER A 24 -20.61 -14.68 7.50
CA SER A 24 -21.79 -13.84 7.31
C SER A 24 -22.33 -14.03 5.89
N PRO A 25 -23.59 -13.68 5.61
CA PRO A 25 -24.10 -13.65 4.24
C PRO A 25 -23.22 -12.79 3.33
N ASP A 26 -23.11 -13.18 2.05
CA ASP A 26 -22.46 -12.34 1.04
C ASP A 26 -23.18 -10.99 0.96
N PRO A 27 -22.45 -9.87 0.93
CA PRO A 27 -23.05 -8.56 0.81
C PRO A 27 -23.62 -8.36 -0.61
N GLU A 28 -24.80 -7.75 -0.72
CA GLU A 28 -25.38 -7.41 -2.02
C GLU A 28 -24.96 -6.01 -2.47
N PRO A 29 -24.49 -5.83 -3.73
CA PRO A 29 -24.09 -4.53 -4.24
C PRO A 29 -25.34 -3.68 -4.51
N LYS A 30 -25.32 -2.44 -4.03
CA LYS A 30 -26.34 -1.42 -4.34
C LYS A 30 -26.07 -0.79 -5.71
N ALA A 31 -26.95 0.14 -6.13
CA ALA A 31 -26.73 0.93 -7.34
C ALA A 31 -25.36 1.62 -7.31
N GLY A 32 -24.59 1.47 -8.40
CA GLY A 32 -23.23 2.00 -8.53
C GLY A 32 -22.15 1.24 -7.77
N GLU A 33 -22.46 0.07 -7.19
CA GLU A 33 -21.51 -0.76 -6.46
C GLU A 33 -21.22 -2.07 -7.19
N VAL A 34 -20.03 -2.62 -6.91
CA VAL A 34 -19.51 -3.86 -7.50
C VAL A 34 -19.11 -4.81 -6.38
N ARG A 35 -19.55 -6.06 -6.47
CA ARG A 35 -19.06 -7.12 -5.58
C ARG A 35 -17.91 -7.86 -6.23
N VAL A 36 -16.82 -7.99 -5.48
CA VAL A 36 -15.60 -8.70 -5.90
C VAL A 36 -15.43 -9.95 -5.05
N ARG A 37 -15.35 -11.12 -5.67
CA ARG A 37 -14.90 -12.36 -5.06
C ARG A 37 -13.39 -12.29 -4.93
N VAL A 38 -12.89 -12.17 -3.70
CA VAL A 38 -11.48 -11.89 -3.40
C VAL A 38 -10.62 -13.14 -3.59
N HIS A 39 -9.57 -12.99 -4.37
CA HIS A 39 -8.52 -13.99 -4.56
C HIS A 39 -7.25 -13.65 -3.79
N ALA A 40 -6.96 -12.36 -3.64
CA ALA A 40 -5.85 -11.85 -2.83
C ALA A 40 -6.22 -10.52 -2.18
N ALA A 41 -5.73 -10.27 -0.98
CA ALA A 41 -5.87 -9.00 -0.27
C ALA A 41 -4.51 -8.51 0.22
N GLY A 42 -4.26 -7.20 0.12
CA GLY A 42 -3.06 -6.57 0.63
C GLY A 42 -3.09 -6.46 2.16
N LEU A 43 -1.92 -6.41 2.77
CA LEU A 43 -1.73 -6.14 4.19
C LEU A 43 -0.83 -4.92 4.37
N ASN A 44 -1.35 -3.86 4.93
CA ASN A 44 -0.67 -2.60 5.15
C ASN A 44 -0.41 -2.33 6.64
N PHE A 45 0.53 -1.46 6.97
CA PHE A 45 0.80 -1.12 8.37
C PHE A 45 -0.39 -0.42 9.04
N ALA A 46 -1.24 0.24 8.25
CA ALA A 46 -2.48 0.87 8.70
C ALA A 46 -3.43 -0.14 9.38
N GLU A 47 -3.57 -1.37 8.87
CA GLU A 47 -4.39 -2.40 9.51
C GLU A 47 -3.80 -2.86 10.84
N VAL A 48 -2.46 -2.89 10.97
CA VAL A 48 -1.80 -3.19 12.24
C VAL A 48 -2.11 -2.11 13.27
N MET A 49 -2.05 -0.83 12.88
CA MET A 49 -2.42 0.29 13.75
C MET A 49 -3.91 0.29 14.09
N ALA A 50 -4.77 0.01 13.11
CA ALA A 50 -6.22 -0.09 13.29
C ALA A 50 -6.59 -1.19 14.28
N ARG A 51 -5.95 -2.36 14.19
CA ARG A 51 -6.11 -3.45 15.16
C ARG A 51 -5.69 -3.04 16.58
N GLN A 52 -4.68 -2.20 16.71
CA GLN A 52 -4.22 -1.67 18.00
C GLN A 52 -5.08 -0.50 18.53
N GLY A 53 -6.05 -0.03 17.75
CA GLY A 53 -6.86 1.14 18.10
C GLY A 53 -6.13 2.47 17.95
N LEU A 54 -5.04 2.50 17.19
CA LEU A 54 -4.16 3.67 17.00
C LEU A 54 -4.37 4.38 15.65
N TYR A 55 -5.19 3.82 14.76
CA TYR A 55 -5.43 4.41 13.44
C TYR A 55 -6.66 5.32 13.46
N PRO A 56 -6.51 6.64 13.24
CA PRO A 56 -7.60 7.60 13.44
C PRO A 56 -8.83 7.37 12.55
N ASP A 57 -8.62 6.91 11.30
CA ASP A 57 -9.69 6.68 10.33
C ASP A 57 -10.34 5.29 10.44
N ALA A 58 -9.90 4.45 11.39
CA ALA A 58 -10.50 3.13 11.58
C ALA A 58 -11.96 3.26 12.02
N PRO A 59 -12.86 2.39 11.51
CA PRO A 59 -14.22 2.30 11.99
C PRO A 59 -14.26 1.95 13.48
N LYS A 60 -15.41 2.21 14.11
CA LYS A 60 -15.65 1.68 15.46
C LYS A 60 -15.65 0.15 15.40
N MET A 61 -14.98 -0.47 16.37
CA MET A 61 -14.98 -1.92 16.53
C MET A 61 -16.38 -2.44 16.92
N PRO A 62 -16.80 -3.62 16.44
CA PRO A 62 -16.06 -4.54 15.57
C PRO A 62 -16.09 -4.15 14.08
N PHE A 63 -15.01 -4.43 13.32
CA PHE A 63 -14.99 -4.22 11.87
C PHE A 63 -14.08 -5.24 11.17
N VAL A 64 -14.20 -5.35 9.82
CA VAL A 64 -13.33 -6.12 8.95
C VAL A 64 -12.27 -5.18 8.36
N PRO A 65 -10.96 -5.42 8.57
CA PRO A 65 -9.89 -4.63 7.97
C PRO A 65 -9.69 -4.94 6.49
N GLY A 66 -8.67 -4.33 5.89
CA GLY A 66 -8.23 -4.54 4.51
C GLY A 66 -8.59 -3.35 3.64
N TYR A 67 -7.56 -2.66 3.14
CA TYR A 67 -7.68 -1.46 2.31
C TYR A 67 -7.69 -1.77 0.82
N GLU A 68 -7.28 -2.97 0.43
CA GLU A 68 -7.12 -3.36 -0.96
C GLU A 68 -7.34 -4.86 -1.14
N ALA A 69 -7.89 -5.21 -2.29
CA ALA A 69 -8.11 -6.60 -2.69
C ALA A 69 -8.01 -6.72 -4.22
N ALA A 70 -7.84 -7.94 -4.70
CA ALA A 70 -7.96 -8.27 -6.11
C ALA A 70 -8.73 -9.58 -6.27
N GLY A 71 -9.51 -9.68 -7.35
CA GLY A 71 -10.35 -10.85 -7.57
C GLY A 71 -11.18 -10.75 -8.85
N LEU A 72 -12.29 -11.46 -8.83
CA LEU A 72 -13.26 -11.49 -9.92
C LEU A 72 -14.52 -10.73 -9.52
N VAL A 73 -15.03 -9.92 -10.42
CA VAL A 73 -16.39 -9.35 -10.27
C VAL A 73 -17.39 -10.51 -10.31
N ASP A 74 -18.22 -10.68 -9.28
CA ASP A 74 -19.24 -11.73 -9.23
C ASP A 74 -20.68 -11.19 -9.17
N ALA A 75 -20.85 -9.90 -8.85
CA ALA A 75 -22.13 -9.20 -8.98
C ALA A 75 -21.90 -7.70 -9.21
N VAL A 76 -22.85 -7.06 -9.90
CA VAL A 76 -22.85 -5.61 -10.14
C VAL A 76 -24.21 -5.03 -9.79
N GLY A 77 -24.21 -3.86 -9.17
CA GLY A 77 -25.42 -3.10 -8.87
C GLY A 77 -25.97 -2.36 -10.09
N GLU A 78 -27.16 -1.81 -9.95
CA GLU A 78 -27.79 -1.01 -11.00
C GLU A 78 -26.90 0.18 -11.40
N GLY A 79 -26.81 0.46 -12.71
CA GLY A 79 -26.07 1.61 -13.25
C GLY A 79 -24.57 1.41 -13.39
N VAL A 80 -23.99 0.29 -12.96
CA VAL A 80 -22.57 -0.04 -13.18
C VAL A 80 -22.34 -0.32 -14.67
N THR A 81 -21.35 0.35 -15.26
CA THR A 81 -21.03 0.26 -16.70
C THR A 81 -19.58 0.00 -17.02
N SER A 82 -18.65 0.25 -16.08
CA SER A 82 -17.21 0.13 -16.31
C SER A 82 -16.68 -1.30 -16.23
N VAL A 83 -17.42 -2.20 -15.58
CA VAL A 83 -17.05 -3.61 -15.39
C VAL A 83 -18.28 -4.52 -15.49
N LYS A 84 -18.04 -5.81 -15.73
CA LYS A 84 -19.06 -6.87 -15.77
C LYS A 84 -18.65 -8.08 -14.97
N VAL A 85 -19.60 -8.95 -14.67
CA VAL A 85 -19.35 -10.24 -14.01
C VAL A 85 -18.31 -11.05 -14.81
N GLY A 86 -17.31 -11.58 -14.11
CA GLY A 86 -16.16 -12.32 -14.65
C GLY A 86 -14.93 -11.45 -14.92
N ASP A 87 -15.02 -10.14 -14.86
CA ASP A 87 -13.84 -9.28 -15.03
C ASP A 87 -12.87 -9.42 -13.86
N ARG A 88 -11.57 -9.42 -14.19
CA ARG A 88 -10.46 -9.44 -13.23
C ARG A 88 -10.16 -8.01 -12.79
N VAL A 89 -10.17 -7.77 -11.49
CA VAL A 89 -10.05 -6.40 -10.96
C VAL A 89 -9.18 -6.33 -9.71
N ALA A 90 -8.55 -5.17 -9.52
CA ALA A 90 -8.08 -4.69 -8.22
C ALA A 90 -9.12 -3.71 -7.65
N ALA A 91 -9.27 -3.67 -6.35
CA ALA A 91 -10.21 -2.81 -5.64
C ALA A 91 -9.52 -2.07 -4.49
N LEU A 92 -9.83 -0.78 -4.36
CA LEU A 92 -9.51 0.01 -3.17
C LEU A 92 -10.72 -0.04 -2.24
N THR A 93 -10.58 -0.74 -1.10
CA THR A 93 -11.75 -1.12 -0.29
C THR A 93 -11.99 -0.22 0.92
N ARG A 94 -11.10 0.68 1.23
CA ARG A 94 -11.05 1.47 2.47
C ARG A 94 -11.05 0.59 3.74
N PHE A 95 -12.00 -0.36 3.85
CA PHE A 95 -12.12 -1.43 4.85
C PHE A 95 -12.89 -2.59 4.22
N GLY A 96 -12.83 -3.77 4.83
CA GLY A 96 -13.57 -4.95 4.38
C GLY A 96 -12.81 -5.87 3.43
N GLY A 97 -11.62 -5.50 2.96
CA GLY A 97 -10.85 -6.29 1.99
C GLY A 97 -10.36 -7.65 2.50
N HIS A 98 -10.24 -7.84 3.83
CA HIS A 98 -9.85 -9.13 4.42
C HIS A 98 -11.05 -10.06 4.59
N ALA A 99 -11.72 -10.37 3.48
CA ALA A 99 -12.90 -11.23 3.38
C ALA A 99 -12.88 -12.03 2.08
N ASP A 100 -13.70 -13.08 2.00
CA ASP A 100 -13.87 -13.86 0.76
C ASP A 100 -14.55 -13.05 -0.36
N CYS A 101 -15.35 -12.02 0.00
CA CYS A 101 -15.86 -11.05 -0.95
C CYS A 101 -16.05 -9.67 -0.30
N VAL A 102 -16.05 -8.64 -1.14
CA VAL A 102 -16.21 -7.24 -0.72
C VAL A 102 -17.04 -6.48 -1.75
N VAL A 103 -17.83 -5.52 -1.28
CA VAL A 103 -18.57 -4.58 -2.13
C VAL A 103 -17.90 -3.22 -2.05
N VAL A 104 -17.66 -2.62 -3.20
CA VAL A 104 -17.05 -1.29 -3.34
C VAL A 104 -17.76 -0.45 -4.40
N PRO A 105 -17.72 0.88 -4.32
CA PRO A 105 -18.16 1.74 -5.41
C PRO A 105 -17.41 1.46 -6.72
N GLU A 106 -18.10 1.58 -7.85
CA GLU A 106 -17.54 1.34 -9.20
C GLU A 106 -16.25 2.14 -9.45
N ASN A 107 -16.15 3.38 -8.95
CA ASN A 107 -14.98 4.25 -9.11
C ASN A 107 -13.75 3.83 -8.28
N GLN A 108 -13.87 2.80 -7.45
CA GLN A 108 -12.78 2.19 -6.69
C GLN A 108 -12.31 0.85 -7.27
N ILE A 109 -12.78 0.51 -8.48
CA ILE A 109 -12.43 -0.72 -9.22
C ILE A 109 -11.47 -0.37 -10.36
N PHE A 110 -10.45 -1.20 -10.54
CA PHE A 110 -9.42 -1.05 -11.57
C PHE A 110 -9.25 -2.37 -12.32
N GLY A 111 -9.41 -2.35 -13.64
CA GLY A 111 -9.18 -3.52 -14.49
C GLY A 111 -7.73 -4.01 -14.41
N MET A 112 -7.54 -5.30 -14.36
CA MET A 112 -6.21 -5.93 -14.30
C MET A 112 -5.75 -6.37 -15.69
N PRO A 113 -4.47 -6.15 -16.08
CA PRO A 113 -3.87 -6.80 -17.24
C PRO A 113 -3.92 -8.34 -17.10
N ALA A 114 -4.10 -9.04 -18.22
CA ALA A 114 -4.18 -10.50 -18.22
C ALA A 114 -2.90 -11.19 -17.65
N SER A 115 -1.74 -10.55 -17.82
CA SER A 115 -0.45 -11.03 -17.33
C SER A 115 -0.20 -10.83 -15.84
N MET A 116 -1.03 -9.99 -15.17
CA MET A 116 -0.86 -9.67 -13.75
C MET A 116 -1.55 -10.73 -12.87
N THR A 117 -0.88 -11.19 -11.81
CA THR A 117 -1.51 -12.08 -10.82
C THR A 117 -2.40 -11.29 -9.86
N PHE A 118 -3.32 -11.98 -9.14
CA PHE A 118 -4.15 -11.32 -8.14
C PHE A 118 -3.33 -10.77 -6.97
N GLU A 119 -2.26 -11.47 -6.58
CA GLU A 119 -1.35 -11.03 -5.53
C GLU A 119 -0.62 -9.74 -5.92
N GLN A 120 -0.15 -9.65 -7.17
CA GLN A 120 0.47 -8.44 -7.69
C GLN A 120 -0.54 -7.27 -7.70
N ALA A 121 -1.75 -7.52 -8.18
CA ALA A 121 -2.79 -6.51 -8.25
C ALA A 121 -3.26 -6.03 -6.87
N ALA A 122 -3.39 -6.95 -5.90
CA ALA A 122 -3.77 -6.61 -4.53
C ALA A 122 -2.70 -5.79 -3.79
N ALA A 123 -1.44 -5.81 -4.23
CA ALA A 123 -0.34 -5.05 -3.61
C ALA A 123 -0.17 -3.63 -4.17
N LEU A 124 -0.93 -3.26 -5.21
CA LEU A 124 -0.74 -2.00 -5.92
C LEU A 124 -1.51 -0.81 -5.31
N PRO A 125 -2.83 -0.89 -5.04
CA PRO A 125 -3.64 0.29 -4.81
C PRO A 125 -3.11 1.18 -3.69
N VAL A 126 -2.92 0.64 -2.50
CA VAL A 126 -2.52 1.44 -1.33
C VAL A 126 -1.09 1.94 -1.46
N ASN A 127 -0.15 1.06 -1.81
CA ASN A 127 1.26 1.42 -1.85
C ASN A 127 1.57 2.45 -2.94
N TYR A 128 1.06 2.23 -4.16
CA TYR A 128 1.38 3.10 -5.29
C TYR A 128 0.58 4.41 -5.26
N LEU A 129 -0.67 4.41 -4.83
CA LEU A 129 -1.43 5.65 -4.65
C LEU A 129 -0.80 6.52 -3.54
N THR A 130 -0.35 5.90 -2.44
CA THR A 130 0.37 6.60 -1.38
C THR A 130 1.68 7.20 -1.92
N ALA A 131 2.51 6.40 -2.58
CA ALA A 131 3.78 6.85 -3.16
C ALA A 131 3.58 7.95 -4.21
N TYR A 132 2.58 7.78 -5.08
CA TYR A 132 2.23 8.77 -6.10
C TYR A 132 1.82 10.10 -5.46
N HIS A 133 0.93 10.05 -4.48
CA HIS A 133 0.48 11.25 -3.78
C HIS A 133 1.65 11.97 -3.08
N MET A 134 2.50 11.22 -2.38
CA MET A 134 3.69 11.77 -1.73
C MET A 134 4.65 12.44 -2.72
N LEU A 135 5.00 11.75 -3.81
CA LEU A 135 5.99 12.24 -4.77
C LEU A 135 5.49 13.38 -5.65
N PHE A 136 4.31 13.20 -6.26
CA PHE A 136 3.86 14.11 -7.31
C PHE A 136 2.94 15.21 -6.79
N GLN A 137 2.07 14.92 -5.81
CA GLN A 137 1.11 15.90 -5.32
C GLN A 137 1.69 16.74 -4.17
N VAL A 138 2.37 16.11 -3.21
CA VAL A 138 2.90 16.79 -2.01
C VAL A 138 4.30 17.33 -2.28
N ALA A 139 5.25 16.45 -2.59
CA ALA A 139 6.66 16.82 -2.77
C ALA A 139 6.94 17.50 -4.13
N ARG A 140 6.12 17.23 -5.16
CA ARG A 140 6.27 17.79 -6.51
C ARG A 140 7.66 17.52 -7.09
N ILE A 141 8.05 16.24 -7.08
CA ILE A 141 9.34 15.78 -7.60
C ILE A 141 9.66 16.37 -8.98
N LYS A 142 10.91 16.72 -9.20
CA LYS A 142 11.41 17.33 -10.44
C LYS A 142 12.56 16.53 -11.02
N PRO A 143 12.82 16.66 -12.34
CA PRO A 143 14.03 16.15 -12.96
C PRO A 143 15.29 16.62 -12.22
N GLY A 144 16.22 15.69 -11.97
CA GLY A 144 17.47 15.94 -11.27
C GLY A 144 17.38 15.96 -9.75
N ASP A 145 16.22 15.72 -9.15
CA ASP A 145 16.10 15.66 -7.68
C ASP A 145 16.85 14.45 -7.09
N HIS A 146 17.41 14.68 -5.91
CA HIS A 146 17.97 13.65 -5.04
C HIS A 146 16.94 13.28 -3.97
N VAL A 147 16.55 12.00 -3.88
CA VAL A 147 15.46 11.52 -3.02
C VAL A 147 15.95 10.50 -2.01
N LEU A 148 15.87 10.81 -0.73
CA LEU A 148 16.11 9.85 0.36
C LEU A 148 14.79 9.13 0.70
N ILE A 149 14.86 7.82 0.77
CA ILE A 149 13.69 6.95 1.02
C ILE A 149 14.01 6.09 2.24
N HIS A 150 13.37 6.39 3.36
CA HIS A 150 13.43 5.52 4.53
C HIS A 150 12.55 4.29 4.33
N MET A 151 12.92 3.16 4.94
CA MET A 151 12.24 1.88 4.75
C MET A 151 12.11 1.48 3.26
N ALA A 152 13.16 1.69 2.47
CA ALA A 152 13.14 1.49 1.02
C ALA A 152 12.71 0.09 0.55
N ALA A 153 12.86 -0.94 1.39
CA ALA A 153 12.39 -2.30 1.14
C ALA A 153 10.94 -2.56 1.58
N GLY A 154 10.21 -1.54 2.05
CA GLY A 154 8.78 -1.64 2.37
C GLY A 154 7.92 -1.44 1.13
N GLY A 155 6.61 -1.71 1.21
CA GLY A 155 5.68 -1.57 0.09
C GLY A 155 5.69 -0.17 -0.52
N VAL A 156 5.49 0.87 0.30
CA VAL A 156 5.55 2.27 -0.17
C VAL A 156 6.95 2.64 -0.64
N GLY A 157 8.01 2.21 0.06
CA GLY A 157 9.40 2.48 -0.35
C GLY A 157 9.72 1.91 -1.73
N THR A 158 9.30 0.68 -1.99
CA THR A 158 9.43 0.02 -3.30
C THR A 158 8.67 0.80 -4.39
N ALA A 159 7.43 1.22 -4.10
CA ALA A 159 6.63 2.00 -5.04
C ALA A 159 7.28 3.37 -5.32
N VAL A 160 7.80 4.06 -4.30
CA VAL A 160 8.55 5.32 -4.47
C VAL A 160 9.76 5.14 -5.37
N LEU A 161 10.56 4.08 -5.16
CA LEU A 161 11.73 3.79 -6.00
C LEU A 161 11.33 3.63 -7.48
N GLN A 162 10.30 2.84 -7.76
CA GLN A 162 9.84 2.61 -9.13
C GLN A 162 9.25 3.88 -9.76
N LEU A 163 8.49 4.67 -9.01
CA LEU A 163 7.94 5.94 -9.50
C LEU A 163 9.05 6.98 -9.75
N CYS A 164 10.10 7.04 -8.93
CA CYS A 164 11.25 7.90 -9.19
C CYS A 164 11.91 7.62 -10.55
N LYS A 165 11.91 6.36 -11.02
CA LYS A 165 12.45 6.00 -12.35
C LYS A 165 11.61 6.53 -13.52
N THR A 166 10.40 7.01 -13.28
CA THR A 166 9.58 7.68 -14.32
C THR A 166 9.91 9.16 -14.49
N VAL A 167 10.77 9.71 -13.63
CA VAL A 167 11.21 11.12 -13.68
C VAL A 167 12.69 11.17 -14.07
N GLU A 168 13.03 12.03 -15.03
CA GLU A 168 14.38 12.12 -15.60
C GLU A 168 15.44 12.51 -14.55
N ASN A 169 16.58 11.82 -14.59
CA ASN A 169 17.79 12.15 -13.80
C ASN A 169 17.59 12.21 -12.28
N VAL A 170 16.56 11.55 -11.74
CA VAL A 170 16.39 11.44 -10.29
C VAL A 170 17.41 10.44 -9.72
N THR A 171 18.09 10.83 -8.64
CA THR A 171 18.98 9.96 -7.89
C THR A 171 18.34 9.54 -6.58
N THR A 172 18.30 8.23 -6.30
CA THR A 172 17.63 7.66 -5.15
C THR A 172 18.62 7.10 -4.10
N TYR A 173 18.34 7.39 -2.84
CA TYR A 173 19.09 6.91 -1.67
C TYR A 173 18.11 6.16 -0.78
N GLY A 174 18.32 4.86 -0.59
CA GLY A 174 17.41 4.01 0.18
C GLY A 174 18.02 3.53 1.49
N THR A 175 17.33 3.71 2.63
CA THR A 175 17.78 3.06 3.88
C THR A 175 17.12 1.70 4.03
N ALA A 176 17.94 0.66 4.25
CA ALA A 176 17.51 -0.71 4.49
C ALA A 176 18.55 -1.48 5.30
N SER A 177 18.18 -2.57 5.96
CA SER A 177 19.18 -3.48 6.56
C SER A 177 19.94 -4.24 5.48
N ALA A 178 21.18 -4.63 5.74
CA ALA A 178 22.09 -5.26 4.78
C ALA A 178 21.47 -6.42 4.00
N GLY A 179 20.73 -7.31 4.64
CA GLY A 179 20.06 -8.45 3.99
C GLY A 179 18.95 -8.08 2.98
N LYS A 180 18.59 -6.79 2.88
CA LYS A 180 17.58 -6.30 1.90
C LYS A 180 18.19 -5.42 0.81
N HIS A 181 19.49 -5.23 0.79
CA HIS A 181 20.15 -4.33 -0.16
C HIS A 181 19.94 -4.77 -1.61
N ASP A 182 20.09 -6.05 -1.92
CA ASP A 182 19.91 -6.55 -3.29
C ASP A 182 18.47 -6.37 -3.76
N TYR A 183 17.50 -6.60 -2.87
CA TYR A 183 16.09 -6.31 -3.16
C TYR A 183 15.88 -4.82 -3.49
N VAL A 184 16.41 -3.92 -2.67
CA VAL A 184 16.25 -2.47 -2.87
C VAL A 184 16.90 -2.02 -4.17
N ARG A 185 18.12 -2.53 -4.48
CA ARG A 185 18.79 -2.24 -5.76
C ARG A 185 18.02 -2.77 -6.96
N SER A 186 17.50 -3.99 -6.89
CA SER A 186 16.71 -4.57 -7.99
C SER A 186 15.42 -3.79 -8.29
N HIS A 187 14.93 -2.99 -7.35
CA HIS A 187 13.78 -2.11 -7.52
C HIS A 187 14.17 -0.67 -7.92
N GLY A 188 15.44 -0.46 -8.28
CA GLY A 188 15.89 0.79 -8.89
C GLY A 188 16.49 1.81 -7.94
N CYS A 189 16.92 1.41 -6.74
CA CYS A 189 17.66 2.30 -5.84
C CYS A 189 19.11 2.46 -6.31
N ASP A 190 19.58 3.70 -6.47
CA ASP A 190 20.95 3.98 -6.92
C ASP A 190 21.96 3.79 -5.79
N HIS A 191 21.65 4.23 -4.57
CA HIS A 191 22.52 4.13 -3.39
C HIS A 191 21.73 3.53 -2.21
N VAL A 192 22.20 2.39 -1.67
CA VAL A 192 21.56 1.73 -0.53
C VAL A 192 22.46 1.88 0.71
N ILE A 193 21.89 2.40 1.79
CA ILE A 193 22.58 2.69 3.06
C ILE A 193 22.06 1.74 4.13
N ASP A 194 22.98 1.00 4.79
CA ASP A 194 22.63 0.19 5.96
C ASP A 194 22.53 1.08 7.19
N TYR A 195 21.31 1.43 7.59
CA TYR A 195 21.04 2.27 8.76
C TYR A 195 21.47 1.66 10.10
N ARG A 196 21.85 0.36 10.13
CA ARG A 196 22.31 -0.33 11.35
C ARG A 196 23.79 -0.16 11.59
N SER A 197 24.59 0.02 10.53
CA SER A 197 26.05 0.11 10.58
C SER A 197 26.58 1.49 10.24
N SER A 198 25.74 2.38 9.65
CA SER A 198 26.15 3.70 9.18
C SER A 198 25.16 4.78 9.59
N ASP A 199 25.66 5.99 9.86
CA ASP A 199 24.82 7.17 9.95
C ASP A 199 24.43 7.61 8.54
N TYR A 200 23.14 7.56 8.23
CA TYR A 200 22.65 7.87 6.88
C TYR A 200 22.91 9.34 6.49
N VAL A 201 22.96 10.28 7.45
CA VAL A 201 23.24 11.69 7.18
C VAL A 201 24.65 11.86 6.67
N GLU A 202 25.62 11.23 7.34
CA GLU A 202 27.03 11.29 6.93
C GLU A 202 27.25 10.58 5.58
N GLU A 203 26.56 9.45 5.34
CA GLU A 203 26.63 8.77 4.04
C GLU A 203 26.03 9.62 2.91
N ILE A 204 24.89 10.28 3.13
CA ILE A 204 24.28 11.20 2.16
C ILE A 204 25.22 12.37 1.87
N LYS A 205 25.83 12.99 2.88
CA LYS A 205 26.81 14.08 2.67
C LYS A 205 27.98 13.65 1.82
N LYS A 206 28.54 12.46 2.06
CA LYS A 206 29.63 11.90 1.25
C LYS A 206 29.19 11.68 -0.21
N LEU A 207 28.02 11.07 -0.42
CA LEU A 207 27.51 10.74 -1.75
C LEU A 207 27.05 11.96 -2.55
N THR A 208 26.81 13.09 -1.90
CA THR A 208 26.33 14.33 -2.51
C THR A 208 27.31 15.50 -2.46
N ASP A 209 28.58 15.26 -2.09
CA ASP A 209 29.58 16.31 -1.88
C ASP A 209 29.09 17.42 -0.91
N GLY A 210 28.40 17.02 0.15
CA GLY A 210 27.86 17.92 1.17
C GLY A 210 26.55 18.62 0.82
N ARG A 211 25.99 18.43 -0.37
CA ARG A 211 24.75 19.11 -0.81
C ARG A 211 23.48 18.61 -0.15
N GLY A 212 23.47 17.33 0.28
CA GLY A 212 22.26 16.68 0.81
C GLY A 212 21.29 16.25 -0.27
N VAL A 213 20.02 16.06 0.10
CA VAL A 213 18.94 15.63 -0.81
C VAL A 213 17.85 16.70 -0.93
N ASN A 214 17.08 16.65 -2.02
CA ASN A 214 15.97 17.57 -2.26
C ASN A 214 14.69 17.12 -1.54
N LEU A 215 14.47 15.81 -1.47
CA LEU A 215 13.26 15.22 -0.91
C LEU A 215 13.60 14.08 0.04
N ILE A 216 12.84 13.97 1.13
CA ILE A 216 12.92 12.87 2.07
C ILE A 216 11.55 12.23 2.21
N MET A 217 11.45 10.94 1.90
CA MET A 217 10.27 10.11 2.13
C MET A 217 10.45 9.41 3.48
N ASP A 218 9.95 10.05 4.55
CA ASP A 218 10.10 9.57 5.92
C ASP A 218 8.81 8.92 6.42
N ALA A 219 8.78 7.60 6.48
CA ALA A 219 7.72 6.80 7.07
C ALA A 219 8.03 6.39 8.52
N LEU A 220 9.20 6.76 9.07
CA LEU A 220 9.63 6.37 10.41
C LEU A 220 9.18 7.37 11.47
N GLY A 221 9.31 8.67 11.19
CA GLY A 221 9.07 9.71 12.17
C GLY A 221 9.94 9.53 13.42
N GLY A 222 9.38 9.84 14.60
CA GLY A 222 10.02 9.59 15.88
C GLY A 222 11.06 10.66 16.27
N ARG A 223 12.06 10.30 17.08
CA ARG A 223 13.04 11.25 17.62
C ARG A 223 14.02 11.78 16.56
N ASP A 224 14.26 11.00 15.54
CA ASP A 224 15.30 11.28 14.54
C ASP A 224 14.80 12.06 13.31
N TRP A 225 13.50 12.39 13.25
CA TRP A 225 12.92 13.10 12.12
C TRP A 225 13.65 14.42 11.79
N LYS A 226 14.19 15.10 12.83
CA LYS A 226 14.98 16.34 12.66
C LYS A 226 16.33 16.15 11.97
N LYS A 227 16.87 14.94 11.94
CA LYS A 227 18.13 14.66 11.23
C LYS A 227 18.00 14.79 9.72
N GLY A 228 16.78 14.74 9.19
CA GLY A 228 16.52 14.90 7.79
C GLY A 228 16.56 16.36 7.28
N TYR A 229 16.65 17.33 8.16
CA TYR A 229 16.69 18.76 7.80
C TYR A 229 18.08 19.35 7.82
#